data_1332e8fd24c7d1e8ae8f6f552e4e176e
#
_entry.id   1332e8fd24c7d1e8ae8f6f552e4e176e
#
_cell.length_a   1.000
_cell.length_b   1.000
_cell.length_c   1.000
_cell.angle_alpha   90.00
_cell.angle_beta   90.00
_cell.angle_gamma   90.00
#
_symmetry.space_group_name_H-M   'P 1'
#
loop_
_entity.id
_entity.type
_entity.pdbx_description
1 polymer ?
#
loop_
_entity_poly.entity_id
_entity_poly.type
_entity_poly.pdbx_seq_one_letter_code
_entity_poly.pdbx_strand_id
1 'polypeptide(L)'
;KKTDRQMDKIFLYGMKADTLIGVYDWERERKQTLILDLEISVPERTGTSDDIGDTIHYGEVCEVVRRSLAEQDFLLLEALAEYIAQLILNDFGAAKVRVRIVKPGILPDVAQVGIEIERARE
;
A
#
# COMPACT_ATOMS: atom_id res chain seq x y z
N LYS A 1 5.42 -2.26 -22.72
CA LYS A 1 5.17 -3.60 -23.11
C LYS A 1 3.72 -3.96 -23.14
N LYS A 2 3.45 -5.03 -23.81
CA LYS A 2 2.08 -5.48 -23.94
C LYS A 2 1.50 -5.93 -22.62
N THR A 3 2.35 -6.49 -21.77
CA THR A 3 1.93 -6.98 -20.47
C THR A 3 1.25 -5.92 -19.64
N ASP A 4 1.85 -4.73 -19.62
CA ASP A 4 1.29 -3.63 -18.83
C ASP A 4 -0.08 -3.21 -19.34
N ARG A 5 -0.27 -3.25 -20.65
CA ARG A 5 -1.54 -2.83 -21.22
C ARG A 5 -2.63 -3.86 -21.02
N GLN A 6 -2.26 -5.09 -20.61
CA GLN A 6 -3.22 -6.17 -20.45
C GLN A 6 -3.56 -6.43 -18.99
N MET A 7 -3.30 -5.47 -18.14
CA MET A 7 -3.59 -5.62 -16.72
C MET A 7 -4.59 -4.59 -16.27
N ASP A 8 -5.55 -5.06 -15.50
CA ASP A 8 -6.49 -4.19 -14.83
C ASP A 8 -5.92 -3.83 -13.48
N LYS A 9 -6.51 -2.84 -12.84
CA LYS A 9 -6.07 -2.41 -11.53
C LYS A 9 -7.20 -2.48 -10.53
N ILE A 10 -6.89 -3.03 -9.37
CA ILE A 10 -7.73 -2.86 -8.19
C ILE A 10 -7.13 -1.70 -7.43
N PHE A 11 -7.94 -0.74 -7.02
CA PHE A 11 -7.40 0.35 -6.23
C PHE A 11 -8.14 0.47 -4.91
N LEU A 12 -7.39 0.83 -3.89
CA LEU A 12 -7.90 1.04 -2.55
C LEU A 12 -7.38 2.40 -2.11
N TYR A 13 -8.26 3.41 -2.10
CA TYR A 13 -7.88 4.77 -1.79
C TYR A 13 -8.41 5.18 -0.43
N GLY A 14 -7.61 5.98 0.26
CA GLY A 14 -8.04 6.53 1.54
C GLY A 14 -8.09 5.55 2.67
N MET A 15 -7.32 4.47 2.58
CA MET A 15 -7.28 3.49 3.64
C MET A 15 -6.48 4.04 4.82
N LYS A 16 -7.07 4.03 6.00
CA LYS A 16 -6.38 4.52 7.20
C LYS A 16 -5.72 3.36 7.92
N ALA A 17 -4.49 3.60 8.36
CA ALA A 17 -3.75 2.59 9.10
C ALA A 17 -2.91 3.27 10.17
N ASP A 18 -2.85 2.68 11.34
CA ASP A 18 -2.08 3.23 12.46
C ASP A 18 -0.78 2.48 12.57
N THR A 19 0.33 3.23 12.70
CA THR A 19 1.63 2.63 12.85
C THR A 19 2.57 3.60 13.54
N LEU A 20 3.65 3.05 14.07
CA LEU A 20 4.70 3.86 14.68
C LEU A 20 5.68 4.25 13.58
N ILE A 21 5.79 5.54 13.32
CA ILE A 21 6.54 6.04 12.17
C ILE A 21 7.16 7.39 12.52
N GLY A 22 8.41 7.61 12.10
CA GLY A 22 9.09 8.88 12.25
C GLY A 22 10.37 8.76 13.02
N VAL A 23 11.26 9.75 12.84
CA VAL A 23 12.59 9.75 13.47
C VAL A 23 12.64 10.57 14.75
N TYR A 24 11.70 11.48 14.97
CA TYR A 24 11.71 12.33 16.15
C TYR A 24 11.20 11.59 17.37
N ASP A 25 11.72 11.95 18.54
CA ASP A 25 11.34 11.26 19.78
C ASP A 25 9.84 11.27 20.01
N TRP A 26 9.16 12.41 19.76
CA TRP A 26 7.74 12.48 19.98
C TRP A 26 6.96 11.56 19.03
N GLU A 27 7.54 11.25 17.86
CA GLU A 27 6.91 10.34 16.91
C GLU A 27 7.02 8.90 17.35
N ARG A 28 7.98 8.59 18.23
CA ARG A 28 8.18 7.22 18.72
C ARG A 28 7.28 6.88 19.90
N GLU A 29 6.54 7.83 20.42
CA GLU A 29 5.78 7.62 21.65
C GLU A 29 4.41 7.04 21.41
N ARG A 30 3.85 7.22 20.23
CA ARG A 30 2.55 6.63 19.93
C ARG A 30 2.36 6.52 18.43
N LYS A 31 1.43 5.66 18.06
CA LYS A 31 1.13 5.44 16.66
C LYS A 31 0.47 6.65 16.03
N GLN A 32 0.72 6.84 14.76
CA GLN A 32 0.11 7.88 13.94
C GLN A 32 -0.79 7.21 12.91
N THR A 33 -1.84 7.91 12.51
CA THR A 33 -2.71 7.43 11.45
C THR A 33 -2.20 7.94 10.11
N LEU A 34 -1.96 7.00 9.21
CA LEU A 34 -1.54 7.30 7.85
C LEU A 34 -2.69 7.01 6.90
N ILE A 35 -2.66 7.67 5.75
CA ILE A 35 -3.65 7.40 4.70
C ILE A 35 -2.90 6.75 3.54
N LEU A 36 -3.38 5.57 3.15
CA LEU A 36 -2.74 4.80 2.10
C LEU A 36 -3.62 4.73 0.87
N ASP A 37 -3.00 4.90 -0.29
CA ASP A 37 -3.63 4.61 -1.56
C ASP A 37 -2.84 3.50 -2.22
N LEU A 38 -3.53 2.44 -2.61
CA LEU A 38 -2.90 1.29 -3.25
C LEU A 38 -3.51 1.07 -4.62
N GLU A 39 -2.66 0.79 -5.60
CA GLU A 39 -3.09 0.35 -6.92
C GLU A 39 -2.39 -0.96 -7.21
N ILE A 40 -3.17 -2.00 -7.42
CA ILE A 40 -2.67 -3.37 -7.54
C ILE A 40 -3.04 -3.90 -8.91
N SER A 41 -2.05 -4.27 -9.70
CA SER A 41 -2.30 -4.79 -11.04
C SER A 41 -2.66 -6.26 -10.99
N VAL A 42 -3.74 -6.61 -11.66
CA VAL A 42 -4.23 -7.98 -11.73
C VAL A 42 -4.45 -8.35 -13.19
N PRO A 43 -4.43 -9.64 -13.52
CA PRO A 43 -4.67 -10.04 -14.91
C PRO A 43 -6.08 -9.69 -15.34
N GLU A 44 -6.21 -9.28 -16.60
CA GLU A 44 -7.50 -8.88 -17.13
C GLU A 44 -8.48 -10.04 -17.26
N ARG A 45 -8.00 -11.28 -17.22
CA ARG A 45 -8.88 -12.43 -17.39
C ARG A 45 -9.94 -12.53 -16.30
N THR A 46 -9.76 -11.85 -15.18
CA THR A 46 -10.77 -11.84 -14.14
C THR A 46 -12.10 -11.33 -14.65
N GLY A 47 -12.05 -10.33 -15.55
CA GLY A 47 -13.27 -9.77 -16.11
C GLY A 47 -14.03 -10.75 -17.00
N THR A 48 -13.35 -11.74 -17.56
CA THR A 48 -14.01 -12.74 -18.38
C THR A 48 -14.36 -14.00 -17.60
N SER A 49 -13.58 -14.34 -16.58
CA SER A 49 -13.81 -15.58 -15.82
C SER A 49 -14.82 -15.41 -14.70
N ASP A 50 -14.89 -14.22 -14.13
CA ASP A 50 -15.76 -13.92 -12.99
C ASP A 50 -15.51 -14.91 -11.83
N ASP A 51 -14.25 -15.30 -11.66
CA ASP A 51 -13.86 -16.29 -10.67
C ASP A 51 -12.96 -15.63 -9.65
N ILE A 52 -13.35 -15.70 -8.36
CA ILE A 52 -12.59 -15.08 -7.28
C ILE A 52 -11.16 -15.63 -7.22
N GLY A 53 -10.95 -16.86 -7.67
CA GLY A 53 -9.61 -17.45 -7.69
C GLY A 53 -8.66 -16.79 -8.67
N ASP A 54 -9.17 -16.00 -9.62
CA ASP A 54 -8.36 -15.34 -10.63
C ASP A 54 -7.98 -13.93 -10.26
N THR A 55 -8.37 -13.46 -9.09
CA THR A 55 -8.12 -12.07 -8.69
C THR A 55 -7.44 -12.02 -7.32
N ILE A 56 -7.27 -10.80 -6.83
CA ILE A 56 -6.72 -10.55 -5.50
C ILE A 56 -7.84 -10.08 -4.59
N HIS A 57 -7.91 -10.67 -3.41
CA HIS A 57 -8.96 -10.34 -2.42
C HIS A 57 -8.62 -9.03 -1.74
N TYR A 58 -9.18 -7.94 -2.22
CA TYR A 58 -8.80 -6.62 -1.72
C TYR A 58 -9.17 -6.38 -0.25
N GLY A 59 -10.25 -7.00 0.22
CA GLY A 59 -10.57 -6.91 1.65
C GLY A 59 -9.50 -7.53 2.51
N GLU A 60 -8.94 -8.65 2.04
CA GLU A 60 -7.86 -9.32 2.74
C GLU A 60 -6.58 -8.50 2.69
N VAL A 61 -6.32 -7.83 1.57
CA VAL A 61 -5.16 -6.93 1.46
C VAL A 61 -5.24 -5.86 2.53
N CYS A 62 -6.40 -5.21 2.66
CA CYS A 62 -6.58 -4.17 3.68
C CYS A 62 -6.33 -4.71 5.07
N GLU A 63 -6.89 -5.87 5.37
CA GLU A 63 -6.78 -6.44 6.71
C GLU A 63 -5.33 -6.80 7.05
N VAL A 64 -4.65 -7.44 6.10
CA VAL A 64 -3.26 -7.86 6.32
C VAL A 64 -2.35 -6.65 6.45
N VAL A 65 -2.52 -5.65 5.57
CA VAL A 65 -1.70 -4.45 5.63
C VAL A 65 -1.89 -3.73 6.96
N ARG A 66 -3.15 -3.51 7.38
CA ARG A 66 -3.40 -2.83 8.65
C ARG A 66 -2.81 -3.58 9.83
N ARG A 67 -3.01 -4.89 9.87
CA ARG A 67 -2.50 -5.69 10.98
C ARG A 67 -0.99 -5.66 11.03
N SER A 68 -0.34 -5.79 9.87
CA SER A 68 1.11 -5.76 9.80
C SER A 68 1.67 -4.42 10.27
N LEU A 69 1.06 -3.33 9.83
CA LEU A 69 1.54 -2.00 10.22
C LEU A 69 1.32 -1.73 11.70
N ALA A 70 0.27 -2.29 12.28
CA ALA A 70 0.03 -2.13 13.72
C ALA A 70 1.10 -2.81 14.55
N GLU A 71 1.75 -3.83 14.01
CA GLU A 71 2.75 -4.62 14.72
C GLU A 71 4.19 -4.24 14.38
N GLN A 72 4.38 -3.36 13.39
CA GLN A 72 5.71 -2.96 12.95
C GLN A 72 5.98 -1.52 13.35
N ASP A 73 7.25 -1.12 13.27
CA ASP A 73 7.58 0.28 13.40
C ASP A 73 8.62 0.63 12.35
N PHE A 74 8.63 1.89 11.94
CA PHE A 74 9.52 2.36 10.91
C PHE A 74 9.99 3.77 11.25
N LEU A 75 11.16 4.12 10.75
CA LEU A 75 11.66 5.48 10.88
C LEU A 75 11.24 6.33 9.68
N LEU A 76 11.23 5.74 8.49
CA LEU A 76 11.01 6.48 7.26
C LEU A 76 9.79 5.95 6.51
N LEU A 77 9.05 6.87 5.89
CA LEU A 77 7.94 6.49 5.03
C LEU A 77 8.42 5.62 3.86
N GLU A 78 9.62 5.86 3.38
CA GLU A 78 10.19 5.08 2.28
C GLU A 78 10.28 3.59 2.64
N ALA A 79 10.76 3.31 3.83
CA ALA A 79 10.87 1.92 4.28
C ALA A 79 9.51 1.29 4.48
N LEU A 80 8.57 2.06 5.00
CA LEU A 80 7.21 1.59 5.19
C LEU A 80 6.57 1.26 3.85
N ALA A 81 6.74 2.14 2.86
CA ALA A 81 6.17 1.93 1.53
C ALA A 81 6.75 0.68 0.89
N GLU A 82 8.06 0.48 1.02
CA GLU A 82 8.70 -0.70 0.46
C GLU A 82 8.17 -1.97 1.12
N TYR A 83 7.98 -1.93 2.44
CA TYR A 83 7.43 -3.07 3.15
C TYR A 83 6.05 -3.45 2.63
N ILE A 84 5.18 -2.45 2.46
CA ILE A 84 3.82 -2.70 1.95
C ILE A 84 3.88 -3.25 0.53
N ALA A 85 4.74 -2.66 -0.32
CA ALA A 85 4.84 -3.12 -1.70
C ALA A 85 5.28 -4.57 -1.78
N GLN A 86 6.31 -4.95 -1.00
CA GLN A 86 6.79 -6.32 -1.02
C GLN A 86 5.77 -7.29 -0.45
N LEU A 87 5.04 -6.88 0.58
CA LEU A 87 3.98 -7.69 1.15
C LEU A 87 2.93 -8.03 0.08
N ILE A 88 2.50 -7.03 -0.68
CA ILE A 88 1.46 -7.24 -1.68
C ILE A 88 1.98 -8.08 -2.84
N LEU A 89 3.20 -7.80 -3.30
CA LEU A 89 3.78 -8.56 -4.40
C LEU A 89 3.99 -10.02 -4.02
N ASN A 90 4.49 -10.28 -2.81
CA ASN A 90 4.88 -11.63 -2.41
C ASN A 90 3.73 -12.43 -1.83
N ASP A 91 2.93 -11.83 -0.96
CA ASP A 91 1.88 -12.57 -0.26
C ASP A 91 0.61 -12.68 -1.07
N PHE A 92 0.35 -11.74 -1.96
CA PHE A 92 -0.86 -11.77 -2.77
C PHE A 92 -0.58 -12.04 -4.25
N GLY A 93 0.69 -12.14 -4.61
CA GLY A 93 1.04 -12.50 -5.98
C GLY A 93 0.74 -11.44 -7.02
N ALA A 94 0.66 -10.18 -6.62
CA ALA A 94 0.40 -9.11 -7.57
C ALA A 94 1.59 -8.96 -8.52
N ALA A 95 1.30 -8.57 -9.77
CA ALA A 95 2.35 -8.35 -10.73
C ALA A 95 3.03 -7.00 -10.52
N LYS A 96 2.26 -6.04 -10.04
CA LYS A 96 2.75 -4.67 -9.90
C LYS A 96 1.90 -3.97 -8.86
N VAL A 97 2.50 -3.08 -8.10
CA VAL A 97 1.77 -2.32 -7.09
C VAL A 97 2.32 -0.90 -7.01
N ARG A 98 1.41 0.05 -6.86
CA ARG A 98 1.75 1.43 -6.52
C ARG A 98 1.27 1.69 -5.12
N VAL A 99 2.15 2.23 -4.28
CA VAL A 99 1.86 2.54 -2.89
C VAL A 99 2.07 4.02 -2.67
N ARG A 100 1.04 4.70 -2.19
CA ARG A 100 1.12 6.11 -1.85
C ARG A 100 0.73 6.25 -0.39
N ILE A 101 1.57 6.91 0.38
CA ILE A 101 1.36 7.07 1.82
C ILE A 101 1.40 8.55 2.16
N VAL A 102 0.37 9.01 2.87
CA VAL A 102 0.27 10.39 3.29
C VAL A 102 0.27 10.46 4.82
N LYS A 103 1.09 11.36 5.36
CA LYS A 103 1.07 11.75 6.78
C LYS A 103 0.24 13.02 6.88
N PRO A 104 -1.01 12.93 7.32
CA PRO A 104 -1.85 14.13 7.34
C PRO A 104 -1.42 15.09 8.43
N GLY A 105 -1.49 16.40 8.10
CA GLY A 105 -1.30 17.45 9.08
C GLY A 105 0.09 17.58 9.67
N ILE A 106 1.10 17.05 8.99
CA ILE A 106 2.45 17.07 9.56
C ILE A 106 3.15 18.41 9.37
N LEU A 107 2.81 19.14 8.32
CA LEU A 107 3.43 20.44 8.04
C LEU A 107 2.35 21.48 7.81
N PRO A 108 2.53 22.70 8.39
CA PRO A 108 1.61 23.79 8.08
C PRO A 108 1.77 24.20 6.62
N ASP A 109 0.68 24.65 6.03
CA ASP A 109 0.66 25.15 4.66
C ASP A 109 0.99 24.10 3.58
N VAL A 110 1.02 22.83 3.95
CA VAL A 110 1.17 21.75 2.99
C VAL A 110 -0.02 20.81 3.17
N ALA A 111 -0.82 20.67 2.14
CA ALA A 111 -2.03 19.86 2.23
C ALA A 111 -1.72 18.39 2.46
N GLN A 112 -0.71 17.89 1.78
CA GLN A 112 -0.33 16.48 1.90
C GLN A 112 1.17 16.34 1.85
N VAL A 113 1.71 15.54 2.75
CA VAL A 113 3.12 15.15 2.76
C VAL A 113 3.14 13.64 2.75
N GLY A 114 3.94 13.08 1.86
CA GLY A 114 4.00 11.63 1.80
C GLY A 114 4.99 11.14 0.78
N ILE A 115 4.84 9.87 0.42
CA ILE A 115 5.71 9.22 -0.55
C ILE A 115 4.85 8.35 -1.46
N GLU A 116 5.34 8.16 -2.66
CA GLU A 116 4.70 7.27 -3.62
C GLU A 116 5.78 6.46 -4.31
N ILE A 117 5.59 5.15 -4.33
CA ILE A 117 6.52 4.25 -5.01
C ILE A 117 5.74 3.28 -5.89
N GLU A 118 6.44 2.69 -6.84
CA GLU A 118 5.87 1.70 -7.71
C GLU A 118 6.87 0.54 -7.81
N ARG A 119 6.39 -0.69 -7.63
CA ARG A 119 7.24 -1.87 -7.68
C ARG A 119 6.55 -2.96 -8.49
N ALA A 120 7.35 -3.77 -9.15
CA ALA A 120 6.85 -4.87 -9.97
C ALA A 120 7.66 -6.11 -9.67
N ARG A 121 7.02 -7.27 -9.87
CA ARG A 121 7.72 -8.54 -9.75
C ARG A 121 8.63 -8.71 -10.94
N GLU A 122 9.71 -9.43 -10.70
CA GLU A 122 10.63 -9.77 -11.79
C GLU A 122 10.35 -11.16 -12.38
#